data_66817ead910f3f56851c6fb5ddda72ed
#
_entry.id   66817ead910f3f56851c6fb5ddda72ed
#
_cell.length_a   1.000
_cell.length_b   1.000
_cell.length_c   1.000
_cell.angle_alpha   90.00
_cell.angle_beta   90.00
_cell.angle_gamma   90.00
#
_symmetry.space_group_name_H-M   'P 1'
#
loop_
_entity.id
_entity.type
_entity.pdbx_description
1 polymer ?
#
loop_
_entity_poly.entity_id
_entity_poly.type
_entity_poly.pdbx_seq_one_letter_code
_entity_poly.pdbx_strand_id
1 'polypeptide(L)'
;MTVQKQRAPMTTVDAIRERIHQLYQSSPRVHITVQMPHTKVVQDAEVTITGVYPHVFCVEEPVGGTMQRHTFQYVDVLTRRVGIGTIG
;
A
#
# COMPACT_ATOMS: atom_id res chain seq x y z
N MET A 1 10.85 25.97 -13.52
CA MET A 1 10.67 25.56 -13.32
C MET A 1 10.28 24.98 -12.81
N THR A 2 10.15 24.63 -12.58
CA THR A 2 9.83 23.99 -12.21
C THR A 2 9.54 23.31 -11.80
N VAL A 3 9.35 22.94 -11.61
CA VAL A 3 8.97 22.25 -11.35
C VAL A 3 8.75 21.59 -10.85
N GLN A 4 8.59 21.20 -10.50
CA GLN A 4 8.20 20.54 -10.04
C GLN A 4 8.16 19.72 -9.74
N LYS A 5 8.30 19.35 -9.33
CA LYS A 5 8.24 18.54 -8.99
C LYS A 5 7.46 18.15 -8.39
N GLN A 6 7.12 17.98 -8.37
CA GLN A 6 6.25 17.69 -7.80
C GLN A 6 5.94 16.51 -7.59
N ARG A 7 5.72 16.07 -6.84
CA ARG A 7 5.39 14.98 -6.60
C ARG A 7 4.25 14.64 -7.11
N ALA A 8 4.34 13.82 -7.88
CA ALA A 8 3.13 13.38 -8.36
C ALA A 8 2.33 12.80 -7.23
N PRO A 9 1.14 13.22 -7.04
CA PRO A 9 0.23 12.44 -6.24
C PRO A 9 0.14 11.06 -6.85
N MET A 10 -0.30 10.04 -6.11
CA MET A 10 -0.38 8.70 -6.63
C MET A 10 -1.55 8.58 -7.60
N THR A 11 -1.38 9.12 -8.80
CA THR A 11 -2.41 9.19 -9.82
C THR A 11 -2.24 8.15 -10.91
N THR A 12 -1.12 7.42 -10.90
CA THR A 12 -0.88 6.37 -11.89
C THR A 12 -0.41 5.11 -11.18
N VAL A 13 -0.60 3.97 -11.84
CA VAL A 13 -0.13 2.71 -11.30
C VAL A 13 1.39 2.72 -11.16
N ASP A 14 2.09 3.34 -12.13
CA ASP A 14 3.54 3.41 -12.05
C ASP A 14 4.01 4.21 -10.84
N ALA A 15 3.37 5.33 -10.55
CA ALA A 15 3.73 6.14 -9.40
C ALA A 15 3.46 5.37 -8.09
N ILE A 16 2.37 4.65 -8.03
CA ILE A 16 2.03 3.85 -6.86
C ILE A 16 3.04 2.74 -6.67
N ARG A 17 3.38 2.02 -7.73
CA ARG A 17 4.36 0.94 -7.64
C ARG A 17 5.71 1.47 -7.16
N GLU A 18 6.12 2.60 -7.68
CA GLU A 18 7.39 3.18 -7.27
C GLU A 18 7.37 3.60 -5.80
N ARG A 19 6.27 4.19 -5.35
CA ARG A 19 6.13 4.59 -3.95
C ARG A 19 6.20 3.38 -3.04
N ILE A 20 5.51 2.29 -3.40
CA ILE A 20 5.50 1.08 -2.59
C ILE A 20 6.88 0.43 -2.61
N HIS A 21 7.58 0.46 -3.75
CA HIS A 21 8.92 -0.07 -3.84
C HIS A 21 9.88 0.71 -2.93
N GLN A 22 9.74 2.02 -2.88
CA GLN A 22 10.56 2.84 -1.98
C GLN A 22 10.28 2.50 -0.52
N LEU A 23 9.02 2.32 -0.17
CA LEU A 23 8.65 1.94 1.18
C LEU A 23 9.21 0.56 1.53
N TYR A 24 9.15 -0.37 0.59
CA TYR A 24 9.70 -1.71 0.79
C TYR A 24 11.19 -1.66 1.12
N GLN A 25 11.92 -0.77 0.47
CA GLN A 25 13.37 -0.67 0.67
C GLN A 25 13.75 0.11 1.92
N SER A 26 12.97 1.10 2.33
CA SER A 26 13.37 2.01 3.39
C SER A 26 12.56 1.87 4.65
N SER A 27 11.25 1.65 4.55
CA SER A 27 10.34 1.58 5.70
C SER A 27 9.21 0.63 5.37
N PRO A 28 9.47 -0.68 5.36
CA PRO A 28 8.46 -1.65 4.90
C PRO A 28 7.26 -1.79 5.84
N ARG A 29 7.35 -1.30 7.06
CA ARG A 29 6.21 -1.31 7.95
C ARG A 29 5.30 -0.15 7.61
N VAL A 30 4.06 -0.47 7.25
CA VAL A 30 3.11 0.52 6.79
C VAL A 30 1.74 0.24 7.40
N HIS A 31 0.88 1.21 7.27
CA HIS A 31 -0.50 1.13 7.71
C HIS A 31 -1.36 0.94 6.47
N ILE A 32 -2.14 -0.13 6.43
CA ILE A 32 -3.01 -0.41 5.29
C ILE A 32 -4.45 -0.25 5.73
N THR A 33 -5.20 0.48 4.92
CA THR A 33 -6.64 0.67 5.10
C THR A 33 -7.34 0.04 3.91
N VAL A 34 -8.26 -0.90 4.18
CA VAL A 34 -9.00 -1.57 3.13
C VAL A 34 -10.47 -1.22 3.30
N GLN A 35 -11.07 -0.71 2.22
CA GLN A 35 -12.47 -0.36 2.23
C GLN A 35 -13.27 -1.47 1.55
N MET A 36 -14.22 -2.03 2.26
CA MET A 36 -15.06 -3.09 1.74
C MET A 36 -16.15 -2.49 0.85
N PRO A 37 -16.34 -3.02 -0.37
CA PRO A 37 -17.22 -2.37 -1.34
C PRO A 37 -18.70 -2.38 -0.97
N HIS A 38 -19.16 -3.38 -0.24
CA HIS A 38 -20.59 -3.52 0.07
C HIS A 38 -20.92 -3.13 1.49
N THR A 39 -19.94 -2.66 2.24
CA THR A 39 -20.15 -2.17 3.59
C THR A 39 -19.35 -0.89 3.72
N LYS A 40 -19.65 -0.10 4.71
CA LYS A 40 -18.87 1.10 4.98
C LYS A 40 -17.78 0.82 6.00
N VAL A 41 -17.43 -0.44 6.15
CA VAL A 41 -16.40 -0.83 7.11
C VAL A 41 -15.03 -0.62 6.48
N VAL A 42 -14.18 0.07 7.20
CA VAL A 42 -12.80 0.28 6.83
C VAL A 42 -11.96 -0.56 7.79
N GLN A 43 -11.16 -1.44 7.24
CA GLN A 43 -10.25 -2.25 8.04
C GLN A 43 -8.87 -1.63 8.01
N ASP A 44 -8.31 -1.43 9.17
CA ASP A 44 -7.04 -0.77 9.37
C ASP A 44 -6.08 -1.74 10.01
N ALA A 45 -4.87 -1.85 9.48
CA ALA A 45 -3.90 -2.78 10.02
C ALA A 45 -2.48 -2.29 9.78
N GLU A 46 -1.61 -2.55 10.74
CA GLU A 46 -0.18 -2.43 10.54
C GLU A 46 0.34 -3.69 9.90
N VAL A 47 1.04 -3.54 8.79
CA VAL A 47 1.55 -4.66 8.03
C VAL A 47 2.99 -4.36 7.59
N THR A 48 3.67 -5.40 7.15
CA THR A 48 5.02 -5.25 6.61
C THR A 48 5.00 -5.65 5.14
N ILE A 49 5.52 -4.79 4.26
CA ILE A 49 5.65 -5.12 2.86
C ILE A 49 6.74 -6.18 2.72
N THR A 50 6.40 -7.32 2.15
CA THR A 50 7.35 -8.43 2.01
C THR A 50 7.72 -8.72 0.57
N GLY A 51 7.02 -8.13 -0.41
CA GLY A 51 7.37 -8.32 -1.80
C GLY A 51 6.71 -7.28 -2.68
N VAL A 52 7.41 -6.89 -3.74
CA VAL A 52 6.91 -5.92 -4.72
C VAL A 52 7.11 -6.53 -6.10
N TYR A 53 6.02 -6.64 -6.85
CA TYR A 53 6.00 -7.31 -8.15
C TYR A 53 5.41 -6.36 -9.19
N PRO A 54 5.43 -6.72 -10.48
CA PRO A 54 5.00 -5.76 -11.51
C PRO A 54 3.57 -5.27 -11.39
N HIS A 55 2.65 -6.10 -10.89
CA HIS A 55 1.23 -5.73 -10.84
C HIS A 55 0.65 -5.77 -9.44
N VAL A 56 1.34 -6.39 -8.50
CA VAL A 56 0.85 -6.58 -7.15
C VAL A 56 1.97 -6.39 -6.15
N PHE A 57 1.59 -6.21 -4.89
CA PHE A 57 2.55 -6.25 -3.80
C PHE A 57 1.97 -7.10 -2.69
N CYS A 58 2.87 -7.67 -1.88
CA CYS A 58 2.50 -8.55 -0.79
C CYS A 58 2.87 -7.92 0.53
N VAL A 59 2.02 -8.14 1.52
CA VAL A 59 2.26 -7.69 2.89
C VAL A 59 1.98 -8.85 3.83
N GLU A 60 2.53 -8.77 5.03
CA GLU A 60 2.22 -9.71 6.09
C GLU A 60 1.70 -8.96 7.30
N GLU A 61 0.64 -9.50 7.86
CA GLU A 61 -0.05 -8.93 9.01
C GLU A 61 0.01 -9.91 10.17
N PRO A 62 0.48 -9.49 11.36
CA PRO A 62 0.41 -10.38 12.53
C PRO A 62 -1.01 -10.45 13.04
N VAL A 63 -1.55 -11.65 13.08
CA VAL A 63 -2.92 -11.91 13.55
C VAL A 63 -2.88 -13.12 14.45
N GLY A 64 -3.20 -12.91 15.73
CA GLY A 64 -3.35 -14.03 16.66
C GLY A 64 -2.14 -14.91 16.82
N GLY A 65 -0.94 -14.33 16.77
CA GLY A 65 0.29 -15.10 16.93
C GLY A 65 0.81 -15.73 15.65
N THR A 66 0.13 -15.52 14.52
CA THR A 66 0.60 -15.99 13.23
C THR A 66 0.70 -14.82 12.28
N MET A 67 1.39 -15.04 11.15
CA MET A 67 1.51 -14.03 10.11
C MET A 67 0.58 -14.40 8.95
N GLN A 68 -0.30 -13.48 8.59
CA GLN A 68 -1.18 -13.67 7.44
C GLN A 68 -0.66 -12.84 6.28
N ARG A 69 -0.59 -13.47 5.11
CA ARG A 69 -0.15 -12.79 3.90
C ARG A 69 -1.35 -12.28 3.15
N HIS A 70 -1.24 -11.04 2.69
CA HIS A 70 -2.23 -10.43 1.81
C HIS A 70 -1.55 -9.95 0.56
N THR A 71 -2.24 -10.06 -0.56
CA THR A 71 -1.75 -9.58 -1.85
C THR A 71 -2.71 -8.53 -2.37
N PHE A 72 -2.19 -7.37 -2.73
CA PHE A 72 -2.99 -6.27 -3.23
C PHE A 72 -2.50 -5.86 -4.61
N GLN A 73 -3.42 -5.40 -5.45
CA GLN A 73 -3.07 -4.85 -6.76
C GLN A 73 -2.83 -3.36 -6.63
N TYR A 74 -1.87 -2.86 -7.41
CA TYR A 74 -1.62 -1.42 -7.40
C TYR A 74 -2.85 -0.64 -7.85
N VAL A 75 -3.65 -1.20 -8.74
CA VAL A 75 -4.87 -0.53 -9.20
C VAL A 75 -5.86 -0.34 -8.06
N ASP A 76 -5.85 -1.20 -7.05
CA ASP A 76 -6.72 -1.01 -5.89
C ASP A 76 -6.30 0.20 -5.05
N VAL A 77 -5.01 0.50 -5.04
CA VAL A 77 -4.53 1.72 -4.39
C VAL A 77 -4.94 2.94 -5.21
N LEU A 78 -4.83 2.83 -6.52
CA LEU A 78 -5.20 3.91 -7.43
C LEU A 78 -6.69 4.27 -7.28
N THR A 79 -7.55 3.27 -7.14
CA THR A 79 -8.98 3.48 -7.02
C THR A 79 -9.43 3.72 -5.58
N ARG A 80 -8.49 3.81 -4.66
CA ARG A 80 -8.73 4.12 -3.25
C ARG A 80 -9.49 3.04 -2.50
N ARG A 81 -9.49 1.82 -3.02
CA ARG A 81 -10.00 0.67 -2.26
C ARG A 81 -9.01 0.25 -1.19
N VAL A 82 -7.74 0.55 -1.42
CA VAL A 82 -6.66 0.26 -0.48
C VAL A 82 -5.90 1.56 -0.27
N GLY A 83 -5.72 1.95 0.98
CA GLY A 83 -4.92 3.10 1.33
C GLY A 83 -3.64 2.65 2.03
N ILE A 84 -2.55 3.35 1.78
CA ILE A 84 -1.27 3.06 2.40
C ILE A 84 -0.74 4.31 3.05
N GLY A 85 -0.37 4.20 4.32
CA GLY A 85 0.24 5.28 5.06
C GLY A 85 1.49 4.81 5.77
N THR A 86 2.40 5.73 6.00
CA THR A 86 3.61 5.42 6.78
C THR A 86 3.27 5.41 8.25
N ILE A 87 4.02 4.59 9.00
CA ILE A 87 3.93 4.54 10.45
C ILE A 87 5.04 5.41 11.01
N GLY A 88 4.71 6.24 11.89
CA GLY A 88 5.73 7.00 12.58
C GLY A 88 5.67 8.42 12.49
#